data_1530c9c40061f6a6370e3dc29d88c9f0
#
_entry.id   1530c9c40061f6a6370e3dc29d88c9f0
#
_cell.length_a   1.000
_cell.length_b   1.000
_cell.length_c   1.000
_cell.angle_alpha   90.00
_cell.angle_beta   90.00
_cell.angle_gamma   90.00
#
_symmetry.space_group_name_H-M   'P 1'
#
loop_
_entity.id
_entity.type
_entity.pdbx_description
1 polymer ?
#
loop_
_entity_poly.entity_id
_entity_poly.type
_entity_poly.pdbx_seq_one_letter_code
_entity_poly.pdbx_strand_id
1 'polypeptide(L)'
;TWAHLTILEGALTFYELDGEGNVLSEHLFTKESDIPFVEPQAWHRVSPASDDLRCYLTFYCTPEDYFSKKYDLTRTHSEVIEAAPKFEKGPILDLGSGQGRNSLYLAKKGFEVTALDIQTMSLAHLQQIAEEEGLEIHVEPYNIESADIPGGLYNSIISTVVLMFLNPDSIPDVIENMQSHTAPGGYNLIVAAMSTEDAPCPVNFPKTFATGELKEYYKDWTFHKYNE
;
A
#
# COMPACT_ATOMS: atom_id res chain seq x y z
N THR A 1 3.75 14.46 4.62
CA THR A 1 4.12 15.02 3.30
C THR A 1 5.13 16.11 3.51
N TRP A 2 6.29 16.04 2.84
CA TRP A 2 7.24 17.13 2.74
C TRP A 2 6.76 18.10 1.67
N ALA A 3 7.09 19.37 1.82
CA ALA A 3 6.82 20.37 0.81
C ALA A 3 8.11 21.10 0.41
N HIS A 4 8.23 21.44 -0.87
CA HIS A 4 9.32 22.26 -1.39
C HIS A 4 8.73 23.40 -2.19
N LEU A 5 9.09 24.62 -1.80
CA LEU A 5 8.67 25.87 -2.44
C LEU A 5 9.72 26.28 -3.48
N THR A 6 9.27 26.65 -4.67
CA THR A 6 10.13 27.24 -5.71
C THR A 6 9.59 28.59 -6.10
N ILE A 7 10.39 29.66 -5.96
CA ILE A 7 10.03 31.01 -6.37
C ILE A 7 10.50 31.23 -7.81
N LEU A 8 9.57 31.67 -8.66
CA LEU A 8 9.85 31.99 -10.07
C LEU A 8 10.14 33.47 -10.26
N GLU A 9 9.39 34.32 -9.56
CA GLU A 9 9.50 35.79 -9.59
C GLU A 9 9.15 36.37 -8.22
N GLY A 10 9.69 37.56 -7.89
CA GLY A 10 9.39 38.25 -6.65
C GLY A 10 10.04 37.65 -5.39
N ALA A 11 9.43 37.95 -4.26
CA ALA A 11 9.92 37.52 -2.95
C ALA A 11 8.77 37.10 -2.02
N LEU A 12 9.08 36.19 -1.09
CA LEU A 12 8.17 35.61 -0.11
C LEU A 12 8.82 35.61 1.27
N THR A 13 8.09 35.99 2.31
CA THR A 13 8.50 35.81 3.69
C THR A 13 7.92 34.49 4.23
N PHE A 14 8.81 33.66 4.75
CA PHE A 14 8.49 32.39 5.38
C PHE A 14 8.71 32.53 6.90
N TYR A 15 7.72 32.14 7.67
CA TYR A 15 7.76 32.13 9.12
C TYR A 15 7.70 30.71 9.63
N GLU A 16 8.67 30.30 10.43
CA GLU A 16 8.57 29.09 11.25
C GLU A 16 7.78 29.42 12.51
N LEU A 17 6.87 28.53 12.89
CA LEU A 17 5.99 28.72 14.03
C LEU A 17 6.16 27.58 15.03
N ASP A 18 5.87 27.84 16.30
CA ASP A 18 5.64 26.80 17.28
C ASP A 18 4.21 26.24 17.20
N GLY A 19 3.88 25.24 18.06
CA GLY A 19 2.55 24.64 18.12
C GLY A 19 1.44 25.57 18.64
N GLU A 20 1.80 26.74 19.19
CA GLU A 20 0.88 27.80 19.66
C GLU A 20 0.70 28.90 18.62
N GLY A 21 1.46 28.86 17.53
CA GLY A 21 1.41 29.83 16.42
C GLY A 21 2.33 31.05 16.61
N ASN A 22 3.23 31.03 17.61
CA ASN A 22 4.23 32.09 17.78
C ASN A 22 5.34 31.94 16.74
N VAL A 23 5.88 33.06 16.25
CA VAL A 23 6.97 33.08 15.28
C VAL A 23 8.28 32.73 15.99
N LEU A 24 8.94 31.66 15.52
CA LEU A 24 10.25 31.23 15.93
C LEU A 24 11.37 31.84 15.09
N SER A 25 11.16 31.92 13.77
CA SER A 25 12.10 32.50 12.83
C SER A 25 11.37 33.12 11.64
N GLU A 26 12.05 34.05 10.96
CA GLU A 26 11.56 34.72 9.74
C GLU A 26 12.65 34.69 8.67
N HIS A 27 12.31 34.27 7.46
CA HIS A 27 13.21 34.16 6.33
C HIS A 27 12.61 34.79 5.10
N LEU A 28 13.37 35.67 4.44
CA LEU A 28 13.02 36.26 3.14
C LEU A 28 13.61 35.36 2.04
N PHE A 29 12.75 34.82 1.20
CA PHE A 29 13.14 33.98 0.07
C PHE A 29 12.86 34.71 -1.26
N THR A 30 13.79 34.57 -2.18
CA THR A 30 13.72 35.06 -3.55
C THR A 30 14.02 33.91 -4.51
N LYS A 31 14.01 34.19 -5.81
CA LYS A 31 14.36 33.19 -6.84
C LYS A 31 15.77 32.60 -6.68
N GLU A 32 16.70 33.35 -6.11
CA GLU A 32 18.09 32.93 -5.89
C GLU A 32 18.29 32.17 -4.56
N SER A 33 17.25 32.08 -3.74
CA SER A 33 17.33 31.44 -2.42
C SER A 33 17.33 29.91 -2.56
N ASP A 34 18.21 29.26 -1.80
CA ASP A 34 18.12 27.81 -1.56
C ASP A 34 17.09 27.57 -0.43
N ILE A 35 15.89 27.21 -0.84
CA ILE A 35 14.77 27.07 0.09
C ILE A 35 14.76 25.62 0.62
N PRO A 36 14.84 25.38 1.94
CA PRO A 36 14.81 24.02 2.49
C PRO A 36 13.44 23.37 2.31
N PHE A 37 13.42 22.03 2.39
CA PHE A 37 12.16 21.31 2.49
C PHE A 37 11.46 21.63 3.80
N VAL A 38 10.15 21.82 3.71
CA VAL A 38 9.27 21.93 4.88
C VAL A 38 8.92 20.51 5.32
N GLU A 39 9.29 20.18 6.55
CA GLU A 39 9.03 18.86 7.14
C GLU A 39 7.55 18.59 7.37
N PRO A 40 7.11 17.31 7.41
CA PRO A 40 5.75 16.96 7.79
C PRO A 40 5.41 17.51 9.18
N GLN A 41 4.21 18.08 9.31
CA GLN A 41 3.68 18.64 10.55
C GLN A 41 4.42 19.90 11.08
N ALA A 42 5.38 20.44 10.33
CA ALA A 42 5.99 21.72 10.68
C ALA A 42 4.97 22.86 10.57
N TRP A 43 4.80 23.61 11.65
CA TRP A 43 3.95 24.79 11.67
C TRP A 43 4.66 25.94 10.97
N HIS A 44 4.01 26.51 9.98
CA HIS A 44 4.58 27.62 9.21
C HIS A 44 3.50 28.54 8.65
N ARG A 45 3.92 29.74 8.30
CA ARG A 45 3.11 30.73 7.58
C ARG A 45 3.96 31.33 6.48
N VAL A 46 3.33 31.63 5.36
CA VAL A 46 3.96 32.36 4.26
C VAL A 46 3.18 33.63 3.95
N SER A 47 3.87 34.67 3.53
CA SER A 47 3.26 35.91 3.04
C SER A 47 4.04 36.46 1.84
N PRO A 48 3.36 37.05 0.82
CA PRO A 48 4.04 37.75 -0.22
C PRO A 48 4.88 38.92 0.36
N ALA A 49 6.12 39.05 -0.10
CA ALA A 49 6.99 40.15 0.22
C ALA A 49 7.14 41.11 -0.98
N SER A 50 6.61 40.76 -2.15
CA SER A 50 6.51 41.62 -3.34
C SER A 50 5.20 41.34 -4.07
N ASP A 51 4.74 42.31 -4.86
CA ASP A 51 3.48 42.26 -5.60
C ASP A 51 3.55 41.33 -6.82
N ASP A 52 4.74 41.01 -7.31
CA ASP A 52 5.02 40.18 -8.47
C ASP A 52 5.35 38.71 -8.08
N LEU A 53 5.08 38.31 -6.84
CA LEU A 53 5.37 36.95 -6.38
C LEU A 53 4.68 35.88 -7.25
N ARG A 54 5.51 35.04 -7.84
CA ARG A 54 5.09 33.80 -8.52
C ARG A 54 5.90 32.65 -7.99
N CYS A 55 5.21 31.63 -7.49
CA CYS A 55 5.83 30.43 -6.96
C CYS A 55 4.97 29.19 -7.23
N TYR A 56 5.57 28.03 -7.11
CA TYR A 56 4.84 26.77 -7.03
C TYR A 56 5.33 25.94 -5.84
N LEU A 57 4.46 25.08 -5.37
CA LEU A 57 4.71 24.21 -4.23
C LEU A 57 4.65 22.77 -4.71
N THR A 58 5.72 22.01 -4.45
CA THR A 58 5.80 20.58 -4.75
C THR A 58 5.70 19.79 -3.46
N PHE A 59 4.82 18.80 -3.45
CA PHE A 59 4.67 17.90 -2.31
C PHE A 59 5.34 16.56 -2.58
N TYR A 60 6.01 16.05 -1.56
CA TYR A 60 6.70 14.76 -1.60
C TYR A 60 6.17 13.86 -0.49
N CYS A 61 6.10 12.58 -0.75
CA CYS A 61 5.77 11.55 0.23
C CYS A 61 6.64 10.32 0.02
N THR A 62 6.61 9.40 0.97
CA THR A 62 7.26 8.11 0.80
C THR A 62 6.55 7.27 -0.28
N PRO A 63 7.24 6.33 -0.95
CA PRO A 63 6.63 5.50 -1.98
C PRO A 63 5.39 4.74 -1.50
N GLU A 64 5.37 4.28 -0.25
CA GLU A 64 4.26 3.55 0.37
C GLU A 64 3.03 4.41 0.65
N ASP A 65 3.20 5.73 0.73
CA ASP A 65 2.10 6.69 0.93
C ASP A 65 1.60 7.32 -0.39
N TYR A 66 2.31 7.10 -1.50
CA TYR A 66 2.05 7.80 -2.75
C TYR A 66 0.61 7.62 -3.25
N PHE A 67 0.18 6.38 -3.41
CA PHE A 67 -1.14 6.09 -3.95
C PHE A 67 -2.27 6.49 -3.00
N SER A 68 -2.07 6.32 -1.69
CA SER A 68 -3.06 6.75 -0.70
C SER A 68 -3.24 8.27 -0.67
N LYS A 69 -2.17 9.03 -0.86
CA LYS A 69 -2.24 10.50 -0.87
C LYS A 69 -2.74 11.08 -2.18
N LYS A 70 -2.45 10.44 -3.30
CA LYS A 70 -2.82 10.95 -4.63
C LYS A 70 -4.23 10.53 -5.03
N TYR A 71 -4.65 9.32 -4.68
CA TYR A 71 -5.90 8.71 -5.15
C TYR A 71 -6.89 8.37 -4.02
N ASP A 72 -6.62 8.83 -2.79
CA ASP A 72 -7.46 8.57 -1.61
C ASP A 72 -7.68 7.08 -1.31
N LEU A 73 -6.71 6.26 -1.68
CA LEU A 73 -6.71 4.84 -1.34
C LEU A 73 -6.30 4.62 0.12
N THR A 74 -6.67 3.47 0.69
CA THR A 74 -6.03 3.03 1.92
C THR A 74 -4.53 2.83 1.68
N ARG A 75 -3.71 3.12 2.68
CA ARG A 75 -2.25 2.93 2.60
C ARG A 75 -1.89 1.49 2.27
N THR A 76 -0.81 1.29 1.51
CA THR A 76 -0.21 -0.04 1.30
C THR A 76 -0.06 -0.76 2.64
N HIS A 77 -0.41 -2.04 2.69
CA HIS A 77 -0.37 -2.81 3.93
C HIS A 77 1.06 -2.92 4.46
N SER A 78 1.26 -2.69 5.78
CA SER A 78 2.59 -2.69 6.41
C SER A 78 3.34 -3.99 6.18
N GLU A 79 2.66 -5.13 6.24
CA GLU A 79 3.27 -6.44 5.99
C GLU A 79 3.77 -6.59 4.55
N VAL A 80 3.06 -6.01 3.58
CA VAL A 80 3.51 -5.99 2.17
C VAL A 80 4.74 -5.09 2.00
N ILE A 81 4.76 -3.92 2.65
CA ILE A 81 5.92 -3.01 2.63
C ILE A 81 7.17 -3.71 3.20
N GLU A 82 7.02 -4.41 4.32
CA GLU A 82 8.12 -5.13 4.98
C GLU A 82 8.60 -6.35 4.17
N ALA A 83 7.66 -7.07 3.53
CA ALA A 83 7.98 -8.30 2.81
C ALA A 83 8.51 -8.06 1.39
N ALA A 84 8.05 -7.00 0.70
CA ALA A 84 8.41 -6.75 -0.70
C ALA A 84 9.92 -6.75 -1.01
N PRO A 85 10.84 -6.25 -0.13
CA PRO A 85 12.28 -6.34 -0.36
C PRO A 85 12.84 -7.77 -0.35
N LYS A 86 12.10 -8.74 0.21
CA LYS A 86 12.50 -10.15 0.30
C LYS A 86 11.98 -10.97 -0.88
N PHE A 87 10.98 -10.45 -1.59
CA PHE A 87 10.39 -11.14 -2.74
C PHE A 87 11.35 -11.12 -3.94
N GLU A 88 11.47 -12.25 -4.62
CA GLU A 88 12.14 -12.33 -5.90
C GLU A 88 11.31 -11.59 -6.97
N LYS A 89 11.99 -10.80 -7.82
CA LYS A 89 11.33 -10.08 -8.92
C LYS A 89 10.72 -11.04 -9.92
N GLY A 90 9.59 -10.64 -10.50
CA GLY A 90 8.82 -11.43 -11.47
C GLY A 90 7.34 -11.47 -11.09
N PRO A 91 6.63 -12.52 -11.49
CA PRO A 91 5.20 -12.64 -11.28
C PRO A 91 4.79 -12.66 -9.81
N ILE A 92 3.90 -11.76 -9.44
CA ILE A 92 3.28 -11.70 -8.11
C ILE A 92 1.77 -11.59 -8.24
N LEU A 93 1.06 -12.36 -7.41
CA LEU A 93 -0.39 -12.35 -7.35
C LEU A 93 -0.86 -11.59 -6.11
N ASP A 94 -1.73 -10.60 -6.29
CA ASP A 94 -2.51 -9.95 -5.23
C ASP A 94 -3.93 -10.54 -5.24
N LEU A 95 -4.17 -11.50 -4.35
CA LEU A 95 -5.41 -12.27 -4.26
C LEU A 95 -6.39 -11.58 -3.33
N GLY A 96 -7.46 -11.02 -3.89
CA GLY A 96 -8.38 -10.10 -3.22
C GLY A 96 -7.82 -8.67 -3.19
N SER A 97 -7.42 -8.17 -4.35
CA SER A 97 -6.68 -6.91 -4.50
C SER A 97 -7.49 -5.66 -4.10
N GLY A 98 -8.84 -5.75 -4.12
CA GLY A 98 -9.70 -4.59 -3.92
C GLY A 98 -9.38 -3.46 -4.90
N GLN A 99 -9.22 -2.25 -4.38
CA GLN A 99 -8.85 -1.08 -5.19
C GLN A 99 -7.35 -0.99 -5.51
N GLY A 100 -6.56 -2.04 -5.20
CA GLY A 100 -5.18 -2.19 -5.66
C GLY A 100 -4.12 -1.47 -4.83
N ARG A 101 -4.36 -1.15 -3.55
CA ARG A 101 -3.36 -0.47 -2.70
C ARG A 101 -2.00 -1.17 -2.66
N ASN A 102 -2.00 -2.51 -2.67
CA ASN A 102 -0.78 -3.30 -2.69
C ASN A 102 -0.28 -3.53 -4.12
N SER A 103 -1.20 -3.84 -5.05
CA SER A 103 -0.89 -4.07 -6.46
C SER A 103 -0.15 -2.90 -7.09
N LEU A 104 -0.65 -1.67 -6.90
CA LEU A 104 -0.04 -0.43 -7.40
C LEU A 104 1.37 -0.20 -6.82
N TYR A 105 1.52 -0.41 -5.51
CA TYR A 105 2.83 -0.30 -4.85
C TYR A 105 3.83 -1.32 -5.39
N LEU A 106 3.43 -2.57 -5.54
CA LEU A 106 4.29 -3.65 -6.06
C LEU A 106 4.65 -3.43 -7.53
N ALA A 107 3.70 -3.01 -8.38
CA ALA A 107 3.98 -2.65 -9.77
C ALA A 107 4.97 -1.49 -9.87
N LYS A 108 4.80 -0.43 -9.03
CA LYS A 108 5.75 0.69 -8.94
C LYS A 108 7.14 0.26 -8.49
N LYS A 109 7.23 -0.83 -7.73
CA LYS A 109 8.51 -1.47 -7.33
C LYS A 109 9.09 -2.38 -8.43
N GLY A 110 8.41 -2.56 -9.56
CA GLY A 110 8.87 -3.35 -10.70
C GLY A 110 8.59 -4.85 -10.60
N PHE A 111 7.52 -5.24 -9.93
CA PHE A 111 6.96 -6.60 -10.00
C PHE A 111 5.98 -6.72 -11.16
N GLU A 112 5.84 -7.93 -11.70
CA GLU A 112 4.82 -8.27 -12.70
C GLU A 112 3.53 -8.67 -11.97
N VAL A 113 2.63 -7.70 -11.77
CA VAL A 113 1.48 -7.87 -10.87
C VAL A 113 0.26 -8.40 -11.61
N THR A 114 -0.30 -9.49 -11.08
CA THR A 114 -1.68 -9.93 -11.35
C THR A 114 -2.55 -9.59 -10.14
N ALA A 115 -3.63 -8.87 -10.35
CA ALA A 115 -4.57 -8.43 -9.34
C ALA A 115 -5.94 -9.09 -9.56
N LEU A 116 -6.36 -9.92 -8.63
CA LEU A 116 -7.63 -10.65 -8.69
C LEU A 116 -8.58 -10.20 -7.59
N ASP A 117 -9.83 -9.90 -7.94
CA ASP A 117 -10.89 -9.58 -6.99
C ASP A 117 -12.27 -9.89 -7.59
N ILE A 118 -13.26 -10.17 -6.73
CA ILE A 118 -14.64 -10.38 -7.17
C ILE A 118 -15.36 -9.05 -7.53
N GLN A 119 -14.87 -7.93 -6.98
CA GLN A 119 -15.51 -6.62 -7.12
C GLN A 119 -15.03 -5.90 -8.39
N THR A 120 -15.75 -6.03 -9.47
CA THR A 120 -15.39 -5.43 -10.78
C THR A 120 -15.23 -3.91 -10.74
N MET A 121 -15.98 -3.20 -9.88
CA MET A 121 -15.84 -1.74 -9.72
C MET A 121 -14.50 -1.36 -9.10
N SER A 122 -14.02 -2.13 -8.13
CA SER A 122 -12.70 -1.94 -7.52
C SER A 122 -11.59 -2.20 -8.52
N LEU A 123 -11.73 -3.26 -9.32
CA LEU A 123 -10.79 -3.59 -10.39
C LEU A 123 -10.74 -2.52 -11.49
N ALA A 124 -11.89 -1.97 -11.88
CA ALA A 124 -11.96 -0.88 -12.86
C ALA A 124 -11.23 0.38 -12.34
N HIS A 125 -11.38 0.70 -11.05
CA HIS A 125 -10.66 1.82 -10.42
C HIS A 125 -9.15 1.57 -10.37
N LEU A 126 -8.73 0.35 -9.99
CA LEU A 126 -7.32 -0.06 -10.04
C LEU A 126 -6.73 0.10 -11.44
N GLN A 127 -7.45 -0.40 -12.46
CA GLN A 127 -7.02 -0.31 -13.86
C GLN A 127 -6.85 1.14 -14.31
N GLN A 128 -7.81 2.01 -13.97
CA GLN A 128 -7.71 3.44 -14.29
C GLN A 128 -6.47 4.08 -13.68
N ILE A 129 -6.20 3.83 -12.39
CA ILE A 129 -5.00 4.38 -11.72
C ILE A 129 -3.72 3.82 -12.36
N ALA A 130 -3.69 2.52 -12.68
CA ALA A 130 -2.54 1.91 -13.31
C ALA A 130 -2.22 2.56 -14.67
N GLU A 131 -3.24 2.81 -15.49
CA GLU A 131 -3.11 3.51 -16.77
C GLU A 131 -2.60 4.95 -16.61
N GLU A 132 -3.14 5.71 -15.66
CA GLU A 132 -2.71 7.09 -15.34
C GLU A 132 -1.24 7.15 -14.87
N GLU A 133 -0.77 6.11 -14.18
CA GLU A 133 0.60 5.99 -13.66
C GLU A 133 1.58 5.32 -14.64
N GLY A 134 1.07 4.81 -15.78
CA GLY A 134 1.87 4.06 -16.73
C GLY A 134 2.40 2.74 -16.15
N LEU A 135 1.61 2.09 -15.31
CA LEU A 135 1.92 0.80 -14.71
C LEU A 135 1.20 -0.33 -15.45
N GLU A 136 1.92 -1.42 -15.69
CA GLU A 136 1.34 -2.63 -16.26
C GLU A 136 0.90 -3.56 -15.11
N ILE A 137 -0.41 -3.75 -14.96
CA ILE A 137 -1.03 -4.67 -13.99
C ILE A 137 -2.07 -5.49 -14.72
N HIS A 138 -1.97 -6.81 -14.64
CA HIS A 138 -3.03 -7.68 -15.15
C HIS A 138 -4.16 -7.73 -14.12
N VAL A 139 -5.35 -7.29 -14.53
CA VAL A 139 -6.52 -7.17 -13.65
C VAL A 139 -7.62 -8.09 -14.15
N GLU A 140 -8.12 -9.00 -13.31
CA GLU A 140 -9.13 -9.97 -13.70
C GLU A 140 -10.17 -10.21 -12.58
N PRO A 141 -11.48 -10.23 -12.88
CA PRO A 141 -12.52 -10.65 -11.95
C PRO A 141 -12.36 -12.13 -11.58
N TYR A 142 -12.31 -12.41 -10.25
CA TYR A 142 -12.08 -13.75 -9.78
C TYR A 142 -12.78 -14.01 -8.44
N ASN A 143 -13.47 -15.15 -8.34
CA ASN A 143 -14.01 -15.63 -7.07
C ASN A 143 -12.97 -16.54 -6.40
N ILE A 144 -12.40 -16.09 -5.30
CA ILE A 144 -11.37 -16.84 -4.56
C ILE A 144 -11.86 -18.20 -4.10
N GLU A 145 -13.14 -18.34 -3.74
CA GLU A 145 -13.72 -19.60 -3.29
C GLU A 145 -13.81 -20.68 -4.38
N SER A 146 -13.57 -20.33 -5.66
CA SER A 146 -13.46 -21.32 -6.74
C SER A 146 -12.19 -22.18 -6.62
N ALA A 147 -11.19 -21.70 -5.89
CA ALA A 147 -9.89 -22.35 -5.72
C ALA A 147 -9.26 -22.82 -7.04
N ASP A 148 -9.32 -21.96 -8.07
CA ASP A 148 -8.81 -22.20 -9.41
C ASP A 148 -8.08 -20.93 -9.92
N ILE A 149 -6.96 -20.60 -9.28
CA ILE A 149 -6.14 -19.42 -9.58
C ILE A 149 -5.71 -19.50 -11.05
N PRO A 150 -6.01 -18.44 -11.87
CA PRO A 150 -5.62 -18.44 -13.27
C PRO A 150 -4.11 -18.27 -13.46
N GLY A 151 -3.62 -18.76 -14.59
CA GLY A 151 -2.23 -18.57 -15.00
C GLY A 151 -1.28 -19.65 -14.53
N GLY A 152 0.01 -19.28 -14.41
CA GLY A 152 1.10 -20.17 -14.07
C GLY A 152 1.51 -20.06 -12.60
N LEU A 153 2.80 -20.27 -12.35
CA LEU A 153 3.37 -20.11 -11.02
C LEU A 153 3.73 -18.65 -10.76
N TYR A 154 3.51 -18.20 -9.53
CA TYR A 154 3.88 -16.89 -9.02
C TYR A 154 5.08 -17.00 -8.08
N ASN A 155 6.02 -16.06 -8.17
CA ASN A 155 7.13 -15.96 -7.22
C ASN A 155 6.62 -15.56 -5.82
N SER A 156 5.51 -14.84 -5.77
CA SER A 156 4.85 -14.54 -4.51
C SER A 156 3.33 -14.42 -4.70
N ILE A 157 2.58 -14.89 -3.71
CA ILE A 157 1.14 -14.67 -3.61
C ILE A 157 0.87 -13.92 -2.32
N ILE A 158 0.22 -12.78 -2.41
CA ILE A 158 -0.23 -12.01 -1.25
C ILE A 158 -1.76 -12.04 -1.14
N SER A 159 -2.27 -12.18 0.07
CA SER A 159 -3.70 -12.07 0.40
C SER A 159 -3.84 -11.32 1.72
N THR A 160 -4.24 -10.06 1.64
CA THR A 160 -4.28 -9.18 2.82
C THR A 160 -5.71 -8.74 3.13
N VAL A 161 -6.21 -9.11 4.30
CA VAL A 161 -7.55 -8.73 4.79
C VAL A 161 -8.67 -9.27 3.87
N VAL A 162 -8.55 -10.52 3.44
CA VAL A 162 -9.46 -11.18 2.49
C VAL A 162 -10.05 -12.47 3.05
N LEU A 163 -9.21 -13.38 3.52
CA LEU A 163 -9.64 -14.75 3.89
C LEU A 163 -10.72 -14.77 4.98
N MET A 164 -10.81 -13.72 5.81
CA MET A 164 -11.84 -13.60 6.84
C MET A 164 -13.26 -13.41 6.28
N PHE A 165 -13.39 -13.03 5.02
CA PHE A 165 -14.69 -12.81 4.37
C PHE A 165 -15.22 -14.03 3.62
N LEU A 166 -14.39 -15.07 3.48
CA LEU A 166 -14.73 -16.30 2.75
C LEU A 166 -15.54 -17.26 3.60
N ASN A 167 -16.25 -18.18 2.93
CA ASN A 167 -16.86 -19.32 3.58
C ASN A 167 -15.78 -20.16 4.28
N PRO A 168 -15.91 -20.48 5.59
CA PRO A 168 -14.95 -21.32 6.30
C PRO A 168 -14.64 -22.66 5.61
N ASP A 169 -15.62 -23.25 4.95
CA ASP A 169 -15.47 -24.56 4.28
C ASP A 169 -14.58 -24.47 3.01
N SER A 170 -14.42 -23.27 2.41
CA SER A 170 -13.56 -23.08 1.23
C SER A 170 -12.10 -22.83 1.59
N ILE A 171 -11.77 -22.47 2.83
CA ILE A 171 -10.42 -22.08 3.24
C ILE A 171 -9.35 -23.14 2.94
N PRO A 172 -9.55 -24.44 3.23
CA PRO A 172 -8.53 -25.46 2.92
C PRO A 172 -8.18 -25.50 1.44
N ASP A 173 -9.18 -25.50 0.56
CA ASP A 173 -9.00 -25.57 -0.89
C ASP A 173 -8.33 -24.30 -1.43
N VAL A 174 -8.71 -23.13 -0.91
CA VAL A 174 -8.10 -21.84 -1.28
C VAL A 174 -6.61 -21.83 -0.91
N ILE A 175 -6.25 -22.27 0.30
CA ILE A 175 -4.85 -22.30 0.74
C ILE A 175 -4.05 -23.33 -0.08
N GLU A 176 -4.58 -24.53 -0.31
CA GLU A 176 -3.94 -25.54 -1.17
C GLU A 176 -3.71 -25.00 -2.59
N ASN A 177 -4.70 -24.28 -3.12
CA ASN A 177 -4.58 -23.64 -4.44
C ASN A 177 -3.51 -22.54 -4.47
N MET A 178 -3.41 -21.69 -3.44
CA MET A 178 -2.31 -20.73 -3.29
C MET A 178 -0.95 -21.43 -3.25
N GLN A 179 -0.82 -22.50 -2.46
CA GLN A 179 0.43 -23.25 -2.35
C GLN A 179 0.85 -23.88 -3.68
N SER A 180 -0.10 -24.50 -4.42
CA SER A 180 0.17 -25.16 -5.69
C SER A 180 0.54 -24.17 -6.82
N HIS A 181 0.12 -22.89 -6.73
CA HIS A 181 0.47 -21.83 -7.66
C HIS A 181 1.67 -20.99 -7.22
N THR A 182 2.33 -21.35 -6.12
CA THR A 182 3.56 -20.69 -5.69
C THR A 182 4.77 -21.40 -6.27
N ALA A 183 5.65 -20.66 -6.93
CA ALA A 183 6.90 -21.19 -7.49
C ALA A 183 7.80 -21.80 -6.40
N PRO A 184 8.62 -22.81 -6.71
CA PRO A 184 9.61 -23.32 -5.76
C PRO A 184 10.50 -22.20 -5.20
N GLY A 185 10.57 -22.07 -3.86
CA GLY A 185 11.27 -20.98 -3.19
C GLY A 185 10.50 -19.65 -3.13
N GLY A 186 9.26 -19.63 -3.63
CA GLY A 186 8.38 -18.47 -3.57
C GLY A 186 7.74 -18.25 -2.21
N TYR A 187 6.95 -17.18 -2.10
CA TYR A 187 6.38 -16.71 -0.83
C TYR A 187 4.86 -16.66 -0.87
N ASN A 188 4.22 -17.02 0.24
CA ASN A 188 2.84 -16.66 0.54
C ASN A 188 2.82 -15.66 1.71
N LEU A 189 2.17 -14.52 1.52
CA LEU A 189 1.93 -13.53 2.56
C LEU A 189 0.43 -13.45 2.81
N ILE A 190 0.00 -13.85 4.00
CA ILE A 190 -1.39 -13.84 4.41
C ILE A 190 -1.56 -12.93 5.62
N VAL A 191 -2.54 -12.02 5.54
CA VAL A 191 -3.01 -11.23 6.66
C VAL A 191 -4.50 -11.45 6.80
N ALA A 192 -4.91 -12.05 7.89
CA ALA A 192 -6.30 -12.40 8.16
C ALA A 192 -6.70 -12.13 9.61
N ALA A 193 -7.99 -12.02 9.87
CA ALA A 193 -8.52 -11.85 11.21
C ALA A 193 -8.36 -13.15 12.02
N MET A 194 -7.97 -12.95 13.27
CA MET A 194 -7.77 -13.99 14.25
C MET A 194 -8.71 -13.77 15.43
N SER A 195 -9.13 -14.85 16.09
CA SER A 195 -9.91 -14.78 17.32
C SER A 195 -9.47 -15.85 18.30
N THR A 196 -9.18 -15.45 19.54
CA THR A 196 -8.81 -16.35 20.63
C THR A 196 -9.73 -16.11 21.83
N GLU A 197 -9.68 -17.01 22.83
CA GLU A 197 -10.45 -16.82 24.06
C GLU A 197 -10.01 -15.58 24.82
N ASP A 198 -8.68 -15.27 24.84
CA ASP A 198 -8.10 -14.14 25.53
C ASP A 198 -8.25 -12.82 24.75
N ALA A 199 -8.35 -12.89 23.43
CA ALA A 199 -8.49 -11.75 22.54
C ALA A 199 -9.53 -12.04 21.45
N PRO A 200 -10.82 -12.01 21.78
CA PRO A 200 -11.87 -12.28 20.79
C PRO A 200 -11.92 -11.16 19.74
N CYS A 201 -12.10 -11.56 18.48
CA CYS A 201 -12.25 -10.59 17.39
C CYS A 201 -13.50 -9.74 17.60
N PRO A 202 -13.39 -8.40 17.61
CA PRO A 202 -14.54 -7.52 17.86
C PRO A 202 -15.51 -7.46 16.66
N VAL A 203 -15.08 -7.94 15.49
CA VAL A 203 -15.87 -7.97 14.26
C VAL A 203 -16.29 -9.40 13.97
N ASN A 204 -17.57 -9.59 13.70
CA ASN A 204 -18.12 -10.91 13.35
C ASN A 204 -17.86 -11.22 11.87
N PHE A 205 -16.67 -11.71 11.56
CA PHE A 205 -16.35 -12.22 10.23
C PHE A 205 -16.89 -13.63 10.02
N PRO A 206 -17.21 -14.02 8.77
CA PRO A 206 -17.52 -15.41 8.44
C PRO A 206 -16.47 -16.39 8.91
N LYS A 207 -15.18 -16.02 8.76
CA LYS A 207 -14.01 -16.79 9.20
C LYS A 207 -13.10 -15.93 10.07
N THR A 208 -12.72 -16.43 11.24
CA THR A 208 -11.56 -16.01 12.01
C THR A 208 -10.66 -17.21 12.24
N PHE A 209 -9.34 -16.99 12.17
CA PHE A 209 -8.37 -18.05 12.37
C PHE A 209 -8.10 -18.25 13.87
N ALA A 210 -7.98 -19.52 14.28
CA ALA A 210 -7.55 -19.87 15.61
C ALA A 210 -6.02 -19.83 15.72
N THR A 211 -5.52 -19.81 16.96
CA THR A 211 -4.08 -19.92 17.24
C THR A 211 -3.48 -21.15 16.55
N GLY A 212 -2.43 -20.95 15.77
CA GLY A 212 -1.72 -22.00 15.04
C GLY A 212 -2.42 -22.53 13.79
N GLU A 213 -3.64 -22.13 13.49
CA GLU A 213 -4.41 -22.69 12.37
C GLU A 213 -3.72 -22.45 11.01
N LEU A 214 -3.31 -21.22 10.70
CA LEU A 214 -2.56 -20.95 9.46
C LEU A 214 -1.21 -21.69 9.43
N LYS A 215 -0.59 -21.88 10.58
CA LYS A 215 0.67 -22.63 10.70
C LYS A 215 0.51 -24.10 10.35
N GLU A 216 -0.64 -24.71 10.68
CA GLU A 216 -0.91 -26.11 10.32
C GLU A 216 -1.07 -26.29 8.80
N TYR A 217 -1.74 -25.34 8.10
CA TYR A 217 -1.83 -25.38 6.63
C TYR A 217 -0.45 -25.28 5.95
N TYR A 218 0.50 -24.57 6.56
CA TYR A 218 1.85 -24.33 6.03
C TYR A 218 2.95 -25.10 6.76
N LYS A 219 2.63 -26.22 7.45
CA LYS A 219 3.58 -26.97 8.29
C LYS A 219 4.85 -27.43 7.57
N ASP A 220 4.76 -27.68 6.26
CA ASP A 220 5.88 -28.12 5.42
C ASP A 220 6.62 -26.92 4.76
N TRP A 221 6.24 -25.70 5.11
CA TRP A 221 6.84 -24.46 4.62
C TRP A 221 7.77 -23.82 5.66
N THR A 222 8.69 -22.97 5.19
CA THR A 222 9.54 -22.17 6.07
C THR A 222 8.84 -20.87 6.43
N PHE A 223 8.66 -20.60 7.71
CA PHE A 223 8.09 -19.35 8.21
C PHE A 223 9.19 -18.30 8.36
N HIS A 224 9.08 -17.20 7.61
CA HIS A 224 9.92 -16.01 7.76
C HIS A 224 9.38 -15.01 8.79
N LYS A 225 8.06 -14.99 8.94
CA LYS A 225 7.34 -14.21 9.94
C LYS A 225 6.01 -14.90 10.26
N TYR A 226 5.69 -14.97 11.53
CA TYR A 226 4.40 -15.48 11.99
C TYR A 226 4.01 -14.72 13.25
N ASN A 227 2.93 -13.94 13.17
CA ASN A 227 2.37 -13.17 14.28
C ASN A 227 0.94 -13.65 14.54
N GLU A 228 0.57 -13.77 15.80
CA GLU A 228 -0.78 -14.06 16.28
C GLU A 228 -1.23 -12.98 17.27
#